data_84a3ea7c887772e81f475cd5fe13f861
#
_entry.id   84a3ea7c887772e81f475cd5fe13f861
#
_cell.length_a   1.000
_cell.length_b   1.000
_cell.length_c   1.000
_cell.angle_alpha   90.00
_cell.angle_beta   90.00
_cell.angle_gamma   90.00
#
_symmetry.space_group_name_H-M   'P 1'
#
loop_
_entity.id
_entity.type
_entity.pdbx_description
1 polymer ?
#
loop_
_entity_poly.entity_id
_entity_poly.type
_entity_poly.pdbx_seq_one_letter_code
_entity_poly.pdbx_strand_id
1 'polypeptide(L)'
;LKDLTILEASTLAQPFQFGKSATDALTGDDSENMVTLWANPTIRIMLTLGLGFQERRLILINNTPEKTEGHGFVLDDLQTIPSMVLQGAGDMWRLDESRMQKLERNGVNNPRLNEYHGQAEKHLAAASDALTRGDYRTYRTASEKGWALEGKAYTEILGMINNMIRGVLFYLALLLPFSYCLERLLIASGTIKRRIIWICVIFSICFLLLAAVHPAFRFTLTPF
;
A
#
# COMPACT_ATOMS: atom_id res chain seq x y z
N LEU A 1 -16.93 1.46 -13.53
CA LEU A 1 -15.53 0.99 -13.42
C LEU A 1 -14.61 1.85 -14.28
N LYS A 2 -14.36 3.13 -13.89
CA LYS A 2 -13.61 4.05 -14.76
C LYS A 2 -12.10 3.80 -14.78
N ASP A 3 -11.51 3.31 -13.68
CA ASP A 3 -10.07 3.19 -13.55
C ASP A 3 -9.64 1.80 -13.05
N LEU A 4 -9.85 0.78 -13.87
CA LEU A 4 -9.32 -0.55 -13.61
C LEU A 4 -7.87 -0.60 -14.07
N THR A 5 -6.95 -0.81 -13.14
CA THR A 5 -5.54 -1.07 -13.42
C THR A 5 -5.22 -2.52 -13.12
N ILE A 6 -4.57 -3.18 -14.06
CA ILE A 6 -4.08 -4.55 -13.93
C ILE A 6 -2.57 -4.49 -13.75
N LEU A 7 -2.07 -5.17 -12.74
CA LEU A 7 -0.64 -5.27 -12.47
C LEU A 7 -0.23 -6.74 -12.39
N GLU A 8 0.92 -7.06 -12.92
CA GLU A 8 1.54 -8.36 -12.71
C GLU A 8 2.11 -8.44 -11.30
N ALA A 9 1.81 -9.53 -10.56
CA ALA A 9 2.19 -9.68 -9.16
C ALA A 9 3.70 -9.76 -8.92
N SER A 10 4.49 -10.15 -9.94
CA SER A 10 5.94 -10.28 -9.83
C SER A 10 6.69 -8.98 -10.08
N THR A 11 6.21 -8.18 -11.01
CA THR A 11 6.89 -6.96 -11.49
C THR A 11 6.23 -5.67 -11.05
N LEU A 12 4.99 -5.74 -10.56
CA LEU A 12 4.11 -4.60 -10.26
C LEU A 12 3.93 -3.64 -11.45
N ALA A 13 4.19 -4.13 -12.65
CA ALA A 13 4.01 -3.42 -13.91
C ALA A 13 2.77 -3.95 -14.66
N GLN A 14 2.35 -3.25 -15.69
CA GLN A 14 1.29 -3.77 -16.55
C GLN A 14 1.79 -5.01 -17.28
N PRO A 15 1.01 -6.13 -17.28
CA PRO A 15 1.44 -7.33 -17.95
C PRO A 15 1.54 -7.13 -19.46
N PHE A 16 2.53 -7.77 -20.06
CA PHE A 16 2.68 -7.80 -21.51
C PHE A 16 1.54 -8.65 -22.11
N GLN A 17 0.88 -8.15 -23.14
CA GLN A 17 -0.28 -8.80 -23.78
C GLN A 17 -1.47 -9.02 -22.84
N PHE A 18 -2.04 -7.94 -22.35
CA PHE A 18 -3.32 -7.97 -21.65
C PHE A 18 -4.35 -7.12 -22.39
N GLY A 19 -5.60 -7.41 -22.12
CA GLY A 19 -6.71 -6.59 -22.60
C GLY A 19 -7.85 -6.57 -21.60
N LYS A 20 -8.62 -5.52 -21.65
CA LYS A 20 -9.88 -5.38 -20.93
C LYS A 20 -10.98 -4.98 -21.91
N SER A 21 -12.11 -5.63 -21.83
CA SER A 21 -13.34 -5.21 -22.51
C SER A 21 -14.37 -4.89 -21.44
N ALA A 22 -14.84 -3.65 -21.43
CA ALA A 22 -16.07 -3.34 -20.73
C ALA A 22 -17.21 -3.63 -21.69
N THR A 23 -18.02 -4.61 -21.38
CA THR A 23 -19.33 -4.72 -21.99
C THR A 23 -20.19 -3.61 -21.38
N ASP A 24 -20.13 -2.42 -21.99
CA ASP A 24 -21.20 -1.46 -21.82
C ASP A 24 -22.47 -2.18 -22.27
N ALA A 25 -23.40 -2.28 -21.35
CA ALA A 25 -24.69 -2.85 -21.65
C ALA A 25 -25.34 -2.06 -22.78
N LEU A 26 -25.24 -2.58 -23.98
CA LEU A 26 -26.08 -2.18 -25.13
C LEU A 26 -27.57 -2.47 -24.86
N THR A 27 -27.89 -2.97 -23.70
CA THR A 27 -29.22 -3.35 -23.26
C THR A 27 -29.59 -2.65 -21.96
N GLY A 28 -29.69 -1.37 -21.93
CA GLY A 28 -30.47 -0.55 -20.98
C GLY A 28 -30.80 -1.02 -19.56
N ASP A 29 -30.13 -2.05 -19.09
CA ASP A 29 -30.29 -2.60 -17.75
C ASP A 29 -29.05 -2.26 -16.94
N ASP A 30 -29.19 -1.38 -15.95
CA ASP A 30 -28.14 -0.81 -15.09
C ASP A 30 -27.43 -1.84 -14.18
N SER A 31 -27.67 -3.12 -14.37
CA SER A 31 -27.27 -4.14 -13.40
C SER A 31 -25.90 -4.77 -13.63
N GLU A 32 -25.25 -4.60 -14.78
CA GLU A 32 -24.08 -5.43 -15.07
C GLU A 32 -22.93 -4.67 -15.73
N ASN A 33 -22.17 -3.95 -14.93
CA ASN A 33 -20.81 -3.56 -15.32
C ASN A 33 -19.87 -4.77 -15.20
N MET A 34 -19.94 -5.67 -16.17
CA MET A 34 -18.99 -6.77 -16.28
C MET A 34 -17.76 -6.31 -17.05
N VAL A 35 -16.60 -6.52 -16.46
CA VAL A 35 -15.31 -6.29 -17.11
C VAL A 35 -14.69 -7.64 -17.44
N THR A 36 -14.53 -7.94 -18.72
CA THR A 36 -13.80 -9.11 -19.16
C THR A 36 -12.32 -8.79 -19.25
N LEU A 37 -11.51 -9.57 -18.54
CA LEU A 37 -10.06 -9.45 -18.54
C LEU A 37 -9.47 -10.63 -19.29
N TRP A 38 -8.44 -10.37 -20.09
CA TRP A 38 -7.63 -11.42 -20.67
C TRP A 38 -6.14 -11.06 -20.51
N ALA A 39 -5.36 -12.03 -20.11
CA ALA A 39 -3.91 -11.92 -20.01
C ALA A 39 -3.30 -13.30 -20.27
N ASN A 40 -1.98 -13.39 -20.34
CA ASN A 40 -1.30 -14.68 -20.43
C ASN A 40 -1.65 -15.51 -19.17
N PRO A 41 -2.13 -16.77 -19.33
CA PRO A 41 -2.57 -17.60 -18.21
C PRO A 41 -1.47 -17.92 -17.18
N THR A 42 -0.21 -17.86 -17.57
CA THR A 42 0.93 -18.10 -16.67
C THR A 42 1.24 -16.94 -15.72
N ILE A 43 0.62 -15.77 -15.94
CA ILE A 43 0.89 -14.55 -15.19
C ILE A 43 -0.09 -14.46 -14.01
N ARG A 44 0.42 -14.08 -12.84
CA ARG A 44 -0.42 -13.72 -11.69
C ARG A 44 -0.72 -12.23 -11.74
N ILE A 45 -1.99 -11.88 -11.70
CA ILE A 45 -2.45 -10.49 -11.80
C ILE A 45 -2.98 -9.98 -10.47
N MET A 46 -2.76 -8.70 -10.24
CA MET A 46 -3.39 -7.92 -9.18
C MET A 46 -4.28 -6.86 -9.82
N LEU A 47 -5.40 -6.55 -9.17
CA LEU A 47 -6.38 -5.62 -9.69
C LEU A 47 -6.50 -4.43 -8.75
N THR A 48 -6.48 -3.23 -9.29
CA THR A 48 -6.81 -2.01 -8.57
C THR A 48 -7.94 -1.29 -9.29
N LEU A 49 -9.02 -1.05 -8.58
CA LEU A 49 -10.18 -0.36 -9.10
C LEU A 49 -10.28 1.02 -8.46
N GLY A 50 -10.34 2.05 -9.27
CA GLY A 50 -10.69 3.40 -8.85
C GLY A 50 -12.20 3.60 -8.91
N LEU A 51 -12.83 4.05 -7.83
CA LEU A 51 -14.26 4.30 -7.75
C LEU A 51 -14.54 5.79 -7.56
N GLY A 52 -14.66 6.50 -8.69
CA GLY A 52 -15.19 7.86 -8.75
C GLY A 52 -14.30 8.97 -8.21
N PHE A 53 -14.89 10.16 -7.99
CA PHE A 53 -14.20 11.41 -7.63
C PHE A 53 -13.50 11.45 -6.26
N GLN A 54 -13.65 10.42 -5.42
CA GLN A 54 -13.13 10.43 -4.04
C GLN A 54 -11.86 9.59 -3.84
N GLU A 55 -11.11 9.29 -4.89
CA GLU A 55 -9.87 8.47 -4.82
C GLU A 55 -10.02 7.13 -4.06
N ARG A 56 -11.25 6.64 -3.89
CA ARG A 56 -11.50 5.36 -3.25
C ARG A 56 -10.98 4.25 -4.14
N ARG A 57 -10.03 3.49 -3.65
CA ARG A 57 -9.45 2.37 -4.34
C ARG A 57 -9.94 1.07 -3.73
N LEU A 58 -10.25 0.11 -4.56
CA LEU A 58 -10.44 -1.27 -4.18
C LEU A 58 -9.23 -2.05 -4.69
N ILE A 59 -8.52 -2.71 -3.80
CA ILE A 59 -7.30 -3.45 -4.12
C ILE A 59 -7.61 -4.92 -3.99
N LEU A 60 -7.42 -5.69 -5.05
CA LEU A 60 -7.59 -7.13 -5.11
C LEU A 60 -6.24 -7.75 -5.41
N ILE A 61 -5.61 -8.28 -4.39
CA ILE A 61 -4.26 -8.84 -4.45
C ILE A 61 -4.18 -10.29 -4.03
N ASN A 62 -5.31 -10.87 -3.60
CA ASN A 62 -5.37 -12.24 -3.13
C ASN A 62 -4.30 -12.54 -2.07
N ASN A 63 -4.30 -11.74 -1.01
CA ASN A 63 -3.30 -11.89 0.04
C ASN A 63 -3.72 -12.93 1.10
N THR A 64 -2.71 -13.45 1.77
CA THR A 64 -2.86 -14.34 2.92
C THR A 64 -2.14 -13.75 4.13
N PRO A 65 -2.38 -14.24 5.36
CA PRO A 65 -1.64 -13.80 6.54
C PRO A 65 -0.12 -13.98 6.41
N GLU A 66 0.33 -15.01 5.66
CA GLU A 66 1.75 -15.28 5.43
C GLU A 66 2.36 -14.37 4.36
N LYS A 67 1.55 -13.93 3.39
CA LYS A 67 1.97 -13.04 2.31
C LYS A 67 0.99 -11.89 2.14
N THR A 68 1.16 -10.90 2.98
CA THR A 68 0.27 -9.72 3.03
C THR A 68 0.34 -8.83 1.78
N GLU A 69 1.44 -8.90 1.02
CA GLU A 69 1.61 -8.20 -0.26
C GLU A 69 0.80 -8.81 -1.41
N GLY A 70 0.30 -10.04 -1.19
CA GLY A 70 -0.56 -10.76 -2.12
C GLY A 70 0.16 -11.77 -2.99
N HIS A 71 -0.61 -12.77 -3.39
CA HIS A 71 -0.19 -13.80 -4.35
C HIS A 71 -0.61 -13.47 -5.79
N GLY A 72 -1.56 -12.55 -5.95
CA GLY A 72 -2.26 -12.32 -7.20
C GLY A 72 -3.20 -13.46 -7.57
N PHE A 73 -3.93 -13.28 -8.66
CA PHE A 73 -4.87 -14.25 -9.22
C PHE A 73 -4.28 -14.91 -10.44
N VAL A 74 -4.42 -16.23 -10.56
CA VAL A 74 -4.06 -17.01 -11.75
C VAL A 74 -5.30 -17.07 -12.64
N LEU A 75 -5.18 -16.66 -13.89
CA LEU A 75 -6.34 -16.53 -14.79
C LEU A 75 -6.95 -17.87 -15.20
N ASP A 76 -6.15 -18.94 -15.29
CA ASP A 76 -6.67 -20.27 -15.65
C ASP A 76 -7.65 -20.83 -14.61
N ASP A 77 -7.47 -20.49 -13.33
CA ASP A 77 -8.33 -20.94 -12.25
C ASP A 77 -9.47 -19.95 -11.95
N LEU A 78 -9.43 -18.76 -12.56
CA LEU A 78 -10.32 -17.66 -12.22
C LEU A 78 -11.46 -17.55 -13.23
N GLN A 79 -12.59 -18.16 -12.93
CA GLN A 79 -13.81 -17.96 -13.73
C GLN A 79 -14.54 -16.68 -13.30
N THR A 80 -14.64 -16.43 -12.00
CA THR A 80 -15.27 -15.23 -11.44
C THR A 80 -14.68 -14.91 -10.07
N ILE A 81 -14.59 -13.62 -9.72
CA ILE A 81 -14.30 -13.18 -8.34
C ILE A 81 -15.64 -12.90 -7.66
N PRO A 82 -16.14 -13.81 -6.83
CA PRO A 82 -17.36 -13.56 -6.09
C PRO A 82 -17.08 -12.51 -5.01
N SER A 83 -18.07 -11.69 -4.71
CA SER A 83 -17.96 -10.75 -3.57
C SER A 83 -16.77 -9.80 -3.63
N MET A 84 -16.52 -9.20 -4.77
CA MET A 84 -15.36 -8.37 -5.06
C MET A 84 -15.10 -7.28 -3.99
N VAL A 85 -16.17 -6.63 -3.47
CA VAL A 85 -16.05 -5.60 -2.45
C VAL A 85 -15.56 -6.18 -1.12
N LEU A 86 -16.12 -7.33 -0.71
CA LEU A 86 -15.71 -7.98 0.54
C LEU A 86 -14.28 -8.49 0.45
N GLN A 87 -13.93 -9.13 -0.65
CA GLN A 87 -12.57 -9.66 -0.85
C GLN A 87 -11.54 -8.53 -0.92
N GLY A 88 -11.79 -7.48 -1.71
CA GLY A 88 -10.85 -6.37 -1.81
C GLY A 88 -10.72 -5.59 -0.51
N ALA A 89 -11.81 -5.40 0.25
CA ALA A 89 -11.74 -4.80 1.56
C ALA A 89 -10.96 -5.68 2.56
N GLY A 90 -11.12 -7.00 2.49
CA GLY A 90 -10.33 -7.95 3.28
C GLY A 90 -8.85 -7.95 2.91
N ASP A 91 -8.54 -7.86 1.62
CA ASP A 91 -7.17 -7.75 1.13
C ASP A 91 -6.50 -6.44 1.60
N MET A 92 -7.23 -5.32 1.53
CA MET A 92 -6.76 -4.03 2.05
C MET A 92 -6.53 -4.11 3.56
N TRP A 93 -7.47 -4.69 4.31
CA TRP A 93 -7.37 -4.83 5.75
C TRP A 93 -6.12 -5.61 6.17
N ARG A 94 -5.84 -6.77 5.56
CA ARG A 94 -4.62 -7.55 5.86
C ARG A 94 -3.33 -6.82 5.51
N LEU A 95 -3.33 -6.10 4.39
CA LEU A 95 -2.20 -5.29 3.96
C LEU A 95 -1.91 -4.17 4.97
N ASP A 96 -2.96 -3.47 5.39
CA ASP A 96 -2.84 -2.34 6.30
C ASP A 96 -2.55 -2.78 7.74
N GLU A 97 -3.07 -3.93 8.20
CA GLU A 97 -2.67 -4.55 9.46
C GLU A 97 -1.15 -4.79 9.53
N SER A 98 -0.56 -5.36 8.47
CA SER A 98 0.88 -5.57 8.38
C SER A 98 1.67 -4.25 8.45
N ARG A 99 1.18 -3.20 7.77
CA ARG A 99 1.79 -1.87 7.78
C ARG A 99 1.68 -1.18 9.14
N MET A 100 0.52 -1.28 9.78
CA MET A 100 0.27 -0.75 11.12
C MET A 100 1.18 -1.39 12.15
N GLN A 101 1.33 -2.71 12.12
CA GLN A 101 2.27 -3.42 13.00
C GLN A 101 3.71 -2.95 12.80
N LYS A 102 4.14 -2.68 11.56
CA LYS A 102 5.47 -2.10 11.29
C LYS A 102 5.58 -0.67 11.83
N LEU A 103 4.55 0.15 11.69
CA LEU A 103 4.51 1.51 12.25
C LEU A 103 4.61 1.49 13.78
N GLU A 104 3.83 0.64 14.45
CA GLU A 104 3.83 0.49 15.91
C GLU A 104 5.17 0.02 16.44
N ARG A 105 5.83 -0.96 15.80
CA ARG A 105 7.19 -1.41 16.14
C ARG A 105 8.21 -0.28 16.08
N ASN A 106 7.98 0.72 15.25
CA ASN A 106 8.80 1.92 15.12
C ASN A 106 8.30 3.10 15.98
N GLY A 107 7.39 2.85 16.92
CA GLY A 107 6.92 3.85 17.88
C GLY A 107 5.88 4.82 17.30
N VAL A 108 5.31 4.52 16.15
CA VAL A 108 4.26 5.35 15.54
C VAL A 108 2.91 4.70 15.80
N ASN A 109 2.12 5.29 16.66
CA ASN A 109 0.76 4.86 16.97
C ASN A 109 -0.23 5.99 16.67
N ASN A 110 -1.33 5.66 15.99
CA ASN A 110 -2.42 6.57 15.72
C ASN A 110 -3.75 5.96 16.21
N PRO A 111 -4.28 6.42 17.36
CA PRO A 111 -5.51 5.85 17.94
C PRO A 111 -6.72 5.90 16.99
N ARG A 112 -6.81 6.95 16.18
CA ARG A 112 -7.90 7.11 15.20
C ARG A 112 -7.81 6.09 14.07
N LEU A 113 -6.59 5.78 13.63
CA LEU A 113 -6.33 4.76 12.63
C LEU A 113 -6.73 3.38 13.17
N ASN A 114 -6.32 3.05 14.40
CA ASN A 114 -6.65 1.80 15.07
C ASN A 114 -8.17 1.65 15.23
N GLU A 115 -8.88 2.75 15.49
CA GLU A 115 -10.34 2.75 15.57
C GLU A 115 -10.99 2.40 14.22
N TYR A 116 -10.58 3.06 13.12
CA TYR A 116 -11.13 2.78 11.79
C TYR A 116 -10.86 1.35 11.37
N HIS A 117 -9.65 0.88 11.54
CA HIS A 117 -9.22 -0.47 11.19
C HIS A 117 -9.98 -1.54 12.01
N GLY A 118 -10.12 -1.37 13.32
CA GLY A 118 -10.89 -2.28 14.18
C GLY A 118 -12.40 -2.25 13.92
N GLN A 119 -12.96 -1.11 13.49
CA GLN A 119 -14.35 -1.04 13.05
C GLN A 119 -14.54 -1.73 11.68
N ALA A 120 -13.57 -1.59 10.76
CA ALA A 120 -13.58 -2.27 9.48
C ALA A 120 -13.59 -3.78 9.66
N GLU A 121 -12.75 -4.33 10.53
CA GLU A 121 -12.71 -5.75 10.88
C GLU A 121 -14.08 -6.29 11.29
N LYS A 122 -14.76 -5.59 12.22
CA LYS A 122 -16.08 -5.98 12.68
C LYS A 122 -17.13 -6.03 11.56
N HIS A 123 -17.08 -5.05 10.67
CA HIS A 123 -17.98 -5.00 9.52
C HIS A 123 -17.66 -6.07 8.48
N LEU A 124 -16.39 -6.38 8.24
CA LEU A 124 -15.99 -7.44 7.32
C LEU A 124 -16.38 -8.83 7.86
N ALA A 125 -16.23 -9.07 9.16
CA ALA A 125 -16.70 -10.29 9.81
C ALA A 125 -18.21 -10.41 9.69
N ALA A 126 -18.97 -9.36 10.01
CA ALA A 126 -20.42 -9.35 9.87
C ALA A 126 -20.89 -9.58 8.43
N ALA A 127 -20.16 -9.07 7.44
CA ALA A 127 -20.44 -9.29 6.03
C ALA A 127 -20.22 -10.75 5.63
N SER A 128 -19.13 -11.36 6.07
CA SER A 128 -18.85 -12.78 5.84
C SER A 128 -19.94 -13.68 6.44
N ASP A 129 -20.34 -13.41 7.67
CA ASP A 129 -21.41 -14.14 8.36
C ASP A 129 -22.78 -13.96 7.68
N ALA A 130 -23.08 -12.75 7.20
CA ALA A 130 -24.32 -12.49 6.49
C ALA A 130 -24.35 -13.22 5.13
N LEU A 131 -23.21 -13.28 4.44
CA LEU A 131 -23.08 -14.00 3.17
C LEU A 131 -23.35 -15.51 3.36
N THR A 132 -22.79 -16.12 4.42
CA THR A 132 -23.01 -17.54 4.73
C THR A 132 -24.45 -17.86 5.09
N ARG A 133 -25.19 -16.91 5.66
CA ARG A 133 -26.62 -17.04 5.98
C ARG A 133 -27.55 -16.70 4.81
N GLY A 134 -27.02 -16.22 3.69
CA GLY A 134 -27.82 -15.76 2.54
C GLY A 134 -28.53 -14.42 2.76
N ASP A 135 -28.14 -13.64 3.81
CA ASP A 135 -28.66 -12.30 4.05
C ASP A 135 -27.89 -11.28 3.21
N TYR A 136 -28.24 -11.18 1.95
CA TYR A 136 -27.58 -10.29 0.99
C TYR A 136 -27.71 -8.82 1.31
N ARG A 137 -28.76 -8.40 2.02
CA ARG A 137 -28.95 -7.00 2.40
C ARG A 137 -27.92 -6.58 3.45
N THR A 138 -27.79 -7.36 4.52
CA THR A 138 -26.79 -7.12 5.57
C THR A 138 -25.38 -7.29 5.02
N TYR A 139 -25.16 -8.33 4.21
CA TYR A 139 -23.89 -8.55 3.50
C TYR A 139 -23.42 -7.30 2.73
N ARG A 140 -24.29 -6.75 1.87
CA ARG A 140 -23.95 -5.57 1.05
C ARG A 140 -23.62 -4.37 1.92
N THR A 141 -24.50 -4.06 2.87
CA THR A 141 -24.31 -2.87 3.74
C THR A 141 -23.07 -3.00 4.61
N ALA A 142 -22.78 -4.18 5.14
CA ALA A 142 -21.60 -4.41 5.97
C ALA A 142 -20.30 -4.38 5.12
N SER A 143 -20.29 -4.99 3.95
CA SER A 143 -19.15 -4.94 3.03
C SER A 143 -18.80 -3.52 2.61
N GLU A 144 -19.80 -2.71 2.25
CA GLU A 144 -19.60 -1.31 1.86
C GLU A 144 -19.07 -0.46 3.03
N LYS A 145 -19.56 -0.69 4.25
CA LYS A 145 -19.06 0.00 5.46
C LYS A 145 -17.63 -0.42 5.80
N GLY A 146 -17.34 -1.72 5.80
CA GLY A 146 -15.99 -2.22 6.03
C GLY A 146 -15.00 -1.63 5.03
N TRP A 147 -15.33 -1.67 3.75
CA TRP A 147 -14.50 -1.07 2.71
C TRP A 147 -14.34 0.44 2.86
N ALA A 148 -15.39 1.17 3.21
CA ALA A 148 -15.32 2.62 3.40
C ALA A 148 -14.42 3.04 4.57
N LEU A 149 -14.44 2.27 5.66
CA LEU A 149 -13.58 2.49 6.82
C LEU A 149 -12.13 2.14 6.51
N GLU A 150 -11.91 1.01 5.86
CA GLU A 150 -10.57 0.59 5.45
C GLU A 150 -9.95 1.53 4.41
N GLY A 151 -10.74 2.04 3.48
CA GLY A 151 -10.28 3.07 2.54
C GLY A 151 -9.80 4.35 3.22
N LYS A 152 -10.39 4.72 4.36
CA LYS A 152 -9.90 5.85 5.18
C LYS A 152 -8.59 5.49 5.89
N ALA A 153 -8.53 4.30 6.48
CA ALA A 153 -7.34 3.80 7.15
C ALA A 153 -6.16 3.73 6.17
N TYR A 154 -6.36 3.15 5.00
CA TYR A 154 -5.37 3.05 3.93
C TYR A 154 -4.80 4.42 3.52
N THR A 155 -5.66 5.42 3.34
CA THR A 155 -5.23 6.77 2.96
C THR A 155 -4.39 7.42 4.07
N GLU A 156 -4.78 7.27 5.33
CA GLU A 156 -4.02 7.78 6.47
C GLU A 156 -2.67 7.07 6.62
N ILE A 157 -2.62 5.74 6.46
CA ILE A 157 -1.37 4.95 6.49
C ILE A 157 -0.40 5.44 5.42
N LEU A 158 -0.86 5.58 4.17
CA LEU A 158 -0.02 6.10 3.08
C LEU A 158 0.47 7.52 3.36
N GLY A 159 -0.38 8.36 3.93
CA GLY A 159 -0.01 9.71 4.36
C GLY A 159 1.11 9.69 5.40
N MET A 160 1.01 8.83 6.41
CA MET A 160 2.02 8.65 7.45
C MET A 160 3.35 8.15 6.87
N ILE A 161 3.32 7.13 6.01
CA ILE A 161 4.50 6.59 5.34
C ILE A 161 5.18 7.68 4.49
N ASN A 162 4.41 8.41 3.68
CA ASN A 162 4.95 9.50 2.86
C ASN A 162 5.56 10.62 3.71
N ASN A 163 4.95 10.97 4.82
CA ASN A 163 5.51 11.97 5.73
C ASN A 163 6.81 11.51 6.37
N MET A 164 6.93 10.23 6.73
CA MET A 164 8.18 9.65 7.21
C MET A 164 9.29 9.72 6.16
N ILE A 165 8.98 9.31 4.91
CA ILE A 165 9.94 9.36 3.80
C ILE A 165 10.40 10.80 3.56
N ARG A 166 9.46 11.76 3.52
CA ARG A 166 9.80 13.19 3.39
C ARG A 166 10.68 13.68 4.53
N GLY A 167 10.40 13.26 5.76
CA GLY A 167 11.23 13.57 6.93
C GLY A 167 12.65 13.06 6.78
N VAL A 168 12.82 11.79 6.36
CA VAL A 168 14.14 11.21 6.12
C VAL A 168 14.90 11.96 5.02
N LEU A 169 14.23 12.28 3.90
CA LEU A 169 14.84 13.07 2.82
C LEU A 169 15.26 14.46 3.29
N PHE A 170 14.46 15.11 4.12
CA PHE A 170 14.80 16.40 4.71
C PHE A 170 16.05 16.31 5.59
N TYR A 171 16.14 15.30 6.46
CA TYR A 171 17.34 15.09 7.29
C TYR A 171 18.58 14.79 6.45
N LEU A 172 18.46 14.00 5.38
CA LEU A 172 19.54 13.74 4.46
C LEU A 172 20.03 15.03 3.74
N ALA A 173 19.08 15.86 3.30
CA ALA A 173 19.39 17.14 2.69
C ALA A 173 20.11 18.09 3.65
N LEU A 174 19.74 18.09 4.94
CA LEU A 174 20.39 18.89 5.98
C LEU A 174 21.77 18.34 6.36
N LEU A 175 21.95 17.03 6.29
CA LEU A 175 23.19 16.35 6.65
C LEU A 175 24.36 16.73 5.73
N LEU A 176 24.09 17.03 4.45
CA LEU A 176 25.11 17.44 3.48
C LEU A 176 25.84 18.74 3.90
N PRO A 177 25.13 19.89 4.05
CA PRO A 177 25.79 21.12 4.49
C PRO A 177 26.37 21.00 5.89
N PHE A 178 25.72 20.24 6.78
CA PHE A 178 26.25 19.97 8.13
C PHE A 178 27.61 19.25 8.07
N SER A 179 27.74 18.20 7.26
CA SER A 179 29.00 17.47 7.08
C SER A 179 30.10 18.35 6.48
N TYR A 180 29.73 19.24 5.56
CA TYR A 180 30.67 20.22 5.02
C TYR A 180 31.15 21.22 6.09
N CYS A 181 30.25 21.74 6.91
CA CYS A 181 30.60 22.66 7.99
C CYS A 181 31.49 21.98 9.03
N LEU A 182 31.20 20.72 9.41
CA LEU A 182 32.02 19.96 10.32
C LEU A 182 33.41 19.67 9.78
N GLU A 183 33.56 19.35 8.49
CA GLU A 183 34.87 19.19 7.88
C GLU A 183 35.69 20.49 8.01
N ARG A 184 35.05 21.63 7.71
CA ARG A 184 35.70 22.94 7.79
C ARG A 184 36.12 23.31 9.22
N LEU A 185 35.29 22.95 10.20
CA LEU A 185 35.53 23.30 11.60
C LEU A 185 36.59 22.40 12.27
N LEU A 186 36.53 21.08 12.01
CA LEU A 186 37.32 20.09 12.72
C LEU A 186 38.62 19.72 12.00
N ILE A 187 38.61 19.64 10.68
CA ILE A 187 39.70 19.05 9.89
C ILE A 187 40.41 20.11 9.03
N ALA A 188 39.65 21.02 8.44
CA ALA A 188 40.14 22.10 7.57
C ALA A 188 41.15 21.64 6.52
N SER A 189 40.88 20.54 5.81
CA SER A 189 41.84 19.92 4.88
C SER A 189 42.23 20.85 3.74
N GLY A 190 43.56 20.96 3.46
CA GLY A 190 44.11 21.85 2.49
C GLY A 190 43.92 21.41 1.03
N THR A 191 43.64 20.13 0.77
CA THR A 191 43.46 19.59 -0.60
C THR A 191 42.03 19.17 -0.85
N ILE A 192 41.50 19.49 -2.06
CA ILE A 192 40.10 19.20 -2.42
C ILE A 192 39.77 17.70 -2.30
N LYS A 193 40.69 16.82 -2.74
CA LYS A 193 40.46 15.35 -2.65
C LYS A 193 40.28 14.87 -1.22
N ARG A 194 41.15 15.31 -0.30
CA ARG A 194 41.02 14.94 1.14
C ARG A 194 39.77 15.51 1.76
N ARG A 195 39.40 16.74 1.37
CA ARG A 195 38.14 17.36 1.86
C ARG A 195 36.92 16.53 1.50
N ILE A 196 36.78 16.11 0.21
CA ILE A 196 35.67 15.26 -0.23
C ILE A 196 35.63 13.96 0.57
N ILE A 197 36.79 13.33 0.74
CA ILE A 197 36.87 12.08 1.53
C ILE A 197 36.37 12.30 2.97
N TRP A 198 36.80 13.37 3.63
CA TRP A 198 36.41 13.67 5.00
C TRP A 198 34.91 14.03 5.11
N ILE A 199 34.36 14.77 4.15
CA ILE A 199 32.91 15.04 4.09
C ILE A 199 32.14 13.73 3.97
N CYS A 200 32.55 12.80 3.11
CA CYS A 200 31.91 11.49 2.97
C CYS A 200 32.01 10.67 4.25
N VAL A 201 33.15 10.68 4.94
CA VAL A 201 33.34 9.97 6.22
C VAL A 201 32.42 10.54 7.30
N ILE A 202 32.41 11.86 7.48
CA ILE A 202 31.56 12.54 8.46
C ILE A 202 30.09 12.29 8.13
N PHE A 203 29.68 12.42 6.87
CA PHE A 203 28.33 12.13 6.42
C PHE A 203 27.92 10.69 6.77
N SER A 204 28.77 9.71 6.47
CA SER A 204 28.49 8.30 6.75
C SER A 204 28.36 8.04 8.27
N ILE A 205 29.23 8.61 9.09
CA ILE A 205 29.15 8.47 10.54
C ILE A 205 27.85 9.08 11.07
N CYS A 206 27.52 10.30 10.66
CA CYS A 206 26.30 10.98 11.09
C CYS A 206 25.03 10.25 10.58
N PHE A 207 25.06 9.74 9.34
CA PHE A 207 23.99 8.93 8.80
C PHE A 207 23.75 7.65 9.61
N LEU A 208 24.83 6.91 9.96
CA LEU A 208 24.74 5.71 10.79
C LEU A 208 24.20 6.01 12.19
N LEU A 209 24.61 7.13 12.79
CA LEU A 209 24.09 7.58 14.08
C LEU A 209 22.58 7.89 13.99
N LEU A 210 22.15 8.62 12.96
CA LEU A 210 20.72 8.91 12.72
C LEU A 210 19.93 7.62 12.47
N ALA A 211 20.46 6.70 11.67
CA ALA A 211 19.83 5.41 11.41
C ALA A 211 19.69 4.55 12.66
N ALA A 212 20.64 4.64 13.59
CA ALA A 212 20.59 3.91 14.86
C ALA A 212 19.60 4.52 15.86
N VAL A 213 19.47 5.85 15.90
CA VAL A 213 18.71 6.56 16.94
C VAL A 213 17.29 6.91 16.48
N HIS A 214 17.12 7.32 15.23
CA HIS A 214 15.86 7.88 14.77
C HIS A 214 14.93 6.83 14.16
N PRO A 215 13.68 6.64 14.66
CA PRO A 215 12.75 5.60 14.22
C PRO A 215 12.42 5.64 12.73
N ALA A 216 12.30 6.84 12.14
CA ALA A 216 11.96 7.00 10.73
C ALA A 216 13.02 6.41 9.79
N PHE A 217 14.30 6.46 10.17
CA PHE A 217 15.37 5.83 9.38
C PHE A 217 15.34 4.32 9.48
N ARG A 218 15.01 3.76 10.64
CA ARG A 218 14.81 2.30 10.79
C ARG A 218 13.66 1.80 9.94
N PHE A 219 12.57 2.55 9.89
CA PHE A 219 11.41 2.21 9.06
C PHE A 219 11.75 2.17 7.56
N THR A 220 12.54 3.12 7.05
CA THR A 220 12.90 3.19 5.63
C THR A 220 13.96 2.16 5.22
N LEU A 221 14.75 1.65 6.15
CA LEU A 221 15.76 0.61 5.91
C LEU A 221 15.19 -0.82 5.95
N THR A 222 14.00 -1.01 6.51
CA THR A 222 13.29 -2.31 6.47
C THR A 222 12.38 -2.32 5.24
N PRO A 223 12.67 -3.12 4.19
CA PRO A 223 11.80 -3.21 3.01
C PRO A 223 10.39 -3.67 3.40
N PHE A 224 9.40 -3.18 2.66
CA PHE A 224 8.01 -3.60 2.76
C PHE A 224 7.85 -5.03 2.31
#